data_1b2543acc408aad0662f14f2040c2368
#
_entry.id   1b2543acc408aad0662f14f2040c2368
#
_cell.length_a   1.000
_cell.length_b   1.000
_cell.length_c   1.000
_cell.angle_alpha   90.00
_cell.angle_beta   90.00
_cell.angle_gamma   90.00
#
_symmetry.space_group_name_H-M   'P 1'
#
loop_
_entity.id
_entity.type
_entity.pdbx_description
1 polymer ?
#
loop_
_entity_poly.entity_id
_entity_poly.type
_entity_poly.pdbx_seq_one_letter_code
_entity_poly.pdbx_strand_id
1 'polypeptide(L)'
;MFKKNDIIPLTIESITNEGSGIGHTDGIAVFVPMTAAGDELRVRIVKVQKSYCYGIIEEVITPSPDRVPLDCPSYKRCGGCSLRHITYEAELREKQRWVQDAMRRIGGFTIEPLPILPSPSHTCYRNKAQFPFGQGDTGSYTGFFAPRSHTVIPCRDCPLQPVVFSEIAAWMCHYADTHGLTINNEQTGKGLLRHLYLRQAAVDGSIMLCLIINGDKMPHAEEFTREAQQQFPAISTILLNHNTCRNNVILGQQDTVLAGPGTLQDVLCGVSVTLSPHSFYQVNHDAAEQLYREAAQLAALQPNETLLDLYCGAGTIGLSMVQPGQKLIGVEVVHSAVENARQNAARAGVTDAEFLCADAGKASQILAERGLRPDVIVLDPPRKGCDNDTLQAVVRMAPSRIVMVSCNPATMARDAAILREMGYDLQCYRPVDLFPRTSHCETVGLFTKQ
;
A
#
# COMPACT_ATOMS: atom_id res chain seq x y z
N MET A 1 -18.08 -29.15 21.61
CA MET A 1 -16.93 -28.22 21.68
C MET A 1 -15.76 -28.91 21.00
N PHE A 2 -15.21 -28.28 19.94
CA PHE A 2 -14.13 -28.87 19.16
C PHE A 2 -12.82 -28.95 19.93
N LYS A 3 -11.97 -29.90 19.51
CA LYS A 3 -10.61 -30.10 20.05
C LYS A 3 -9.60 -29.91 18.94
N LYS A 4 -8.35 -29.60 19.31
CA LYS A 4 -7.24 -29.57 18.36
C LYS A 4 -7.09 -30.93 17.67
N ASN A 5 -6.90 -30.93 16.36
CA ASN A 5 -6.81 -32.05 15.42
C ASN A 5 -8.17 -32.71 15.08
N ASP A 6 -9.31 -32.23 15.56
CA ASP A 6 -10.59 -32.66 15.04
C ASP A 6 -10.70 -32.34 13.56
N ILE A 7 -11.24 -33.26 12.76
CA ILE A 7 -11.55 -33.05 11.36
C ILE A 7 -13.06 -32.90 11.21
N ILE A 8 -13.49 -31.76 10.69
CA ILE A 8 -14.91 -31.39 10.58
C ILE A 8 -15.26 -31.04 9.13
N PRO A 9 -16.49 -31.31 8.68
CA PRO A 9 -17.01 -30.75 7.44
C PRO A 9 -17.28 -29.25 7.66
N LEU A 10 -16.97 -28.45 6.67
CA LEU A 10 -17.20 -27.00 6.70
C LEU A 10 -17.46 -26.46 5.31
N THR A 11 -18.51 -25.66 5.17
CA THR A 11 -18.74 -24.84 3.99
C THR A 11 -18.25 -23.42 4.25
N ILE A 12 -17.48 -22.86 3.33
CA ILE A 12 -16.98 -21.50 3.44
C ILE A 12 -18.04 -20.54 2.95
N GLU A 13 -18.53 -19.68 3.84
CA GLU A 13 -19.60 -18.71 3.55
C GLU A 13 -19.05 -17.43 2.92
N SER A 14 -17.85 -17.04 3.33
CA SER A 14 -17.25 -15.76 2.93
C SER A 14 -15.75 -15.70 3.23
N ILE A 15 -15.06 -14.67 2.73
CA ILE A 15 -13.66 -14.38 3.05
C ILE A 15 -13.60 -13.13 3.92
N THR A 16 -12.76 -13.15 4.97
CA THR A 16 -12.53 -12.02 5.86
C THR A 16 -11.57 -11.01 5.21
N ASN A 17 -11.55 -9.80 5.73
CA ASN A 17 -10.59 -8.75 5.33
C ASN A 17 -9.12 -9.06 5.71
N GLU A 18 -8.85 -10.20 6.34
CA GLU A 18 -7.50 -10.75 6.55
C GLU A 18 -7.14 -11.83 5.52
N GLY A 19 -8.06 -12.16 4.60
CA GLY A 19 -7.87 -13.15 3.54
C GLY A 19 -8.11 -14.61 3.98
N SER A 20 -8.74 -14.83 5.15
CA SER A 20 -9.15 -16.16 5.60
C SER A 20 -10.63 -16.39 5.30
N GLY A 21 -10.99 -17.57 4.77
CA GLY A 21 -12.40 -17.95 4.70
C GLY A 21 -12.99 -18.16 6.07
N ILE A 22 -14.28 -17.94 6.19
CA ILE A 22 -15.08 -18.19 7.39
C ILE A 22 -16.27 -19.06 7.03
N GLY A 23 -16.51 -20.07 7.84
CA GLY A 23 -17.73 -20.85 7.86
C GLY A 23 -18.15 -21.12 9.29
N HIS A 24 -19.36 -21.58 9.49
CA HIS A 24 -19.91 -21.88 10.82
C HIS A 24 -20.29 -23.36 10.91
N THR A 25 -20.01 -23.96 12.06
CA THR A 25 -20.46 -25.30 12.40
C THR A 25 -20.75 -25.35 13.90
N ASP A 26 -21.89 -25.95 14.29
CA ASP A 26 -22.38 -25.96 15.68
C ASP A 26 -22.40 -24.56 16.34
N GLY A 27 -22.69 -23.51 15.57
CA GLY A 27 -22.72 -22.12 16.05
C GLY A 27 -21.34 -21.50 16.32
N ILE A 28 -20.25 -22.19 15.95
CA ILE A 28 -18.86 -21.72 16.14
C ILE A 28 -18.29 -21.31 14.78
N ALA A 29 -17.72 -20.10 14.71
CA ALA A 29 -16.99 -19.63 13.54
C ALA A 29 -15.64 -20.35 13.39
N VAL A 30 -15.31 -20.77 12.18
CA VAL A 30 -14.03 -21.41 11.86
C VAL A 30 -13.35 -20.64 10.74
N PHE A 31 -12.14 -20.14 11.03
CA PHE A 31 -11.32 -19.39 10.07
C PHE A 31 -10.32 -20.34 9.40
N VAL A 32 -10.35 -20.36 8.06
CA VAL A 32 -9.51 -21.26 7.27
C VAL A 32 -8.80 -20.46 6.16
N PRO A 33 -7.47 -20.37 6.16
CA PRO A 33 -6.74 -19.67 5.12
C PRO A 33 -6.81 -20.41 3.78
N MET A 34 -6.60 -19.67 2.67
CA MET A 34 -6.52 -20.21 1.31
C MET A 34 -7.83 -20.91 0.84
N THR A 35 -8.96 -20.43 1.29
CA THR A 35 -10.29 -20.93 0.90
C THR A 35 -11.06 -19.88 0.10
N ALA A 36 -12.01 -20.33 -0.71
CA ALA A 36 -12.94 -19.50 -1.47
C ALA A 36 -14.37 -19.65 -0.91
N ALA A 37 -15.17 -18.60 -1.00
CA ALA A 37 -16.59 -18.67 -0.66
C ALA A 37 -17.27 -19.75 -1.54
N GLY A 38 -18.07 -20.64 -0.91
CA GLY A 38 -18.69 -21.78 -1.56
C GLY A 38 -17.83 -23.06 -1.59
N ASP A 39 -16.61 -23.06 -1.04
CA ASP A 39 -15.87 -24.31 -0.85
C ASP A 39 -16.58 -25.22 0.16
N GLU A 40 -16.73 -26.50 -0.15
CA GLU A 40 -17.06 -27.54 0.80
C GLU A 40 -15.80 -28.33 1.15
N LEU A 41 -15.45 -28.35 2.42
CA LEU A 41 -14.13 -28.80 2.89
C LEU A 41 -14.25 -29.81 4.02
N ARG A 42 -13.21 -30.63 4.16
CA ARG A 42 -12.82 -31.20 5.47
C ARG A 42 -11.72 -30.33 6.04
N VAL A 43 -11.92 -29.84 7.25
CA VAL A 43 -11.03 -28.88 7.92
C VAL A 43 -10.48 -29.51 9.18
N ARG A 44 -9.16 -29.49 9.33
CA ARG A 44 -8.49 -29.88 10.56
C ARG A 44 -8.36 -28.66 11.47
N ILE A 45 -8.92 -28.74 12.67
CA ILE A 45 -8.81 -27.70 13.69
C ILE A 45 -7.39 -27.66 14.24
N VAL A 46 -6.74 -26.48 14.10
CA VAL A 46 -5.36 -26.28 14.60
C VAL A 46 -5.31 -25.47 15.89
N LYS A 47 -6.32 -24.63 16.13
CA LYS A 47 -6.42 -23.82 17.36
C LYS A 47 -7.88 -23.57 17.72
N VAL A 48 -8.20 -23.77 19.00
CA VAL A 48 -9.53 -23.51 19.57
C VAL A 48 -9.44 -22.29 20.47
N GLN A 49 -10.35 -21.34 20.29
CA GLN A 49 -10.58 -20.18 21.15
C GLN A 49 -11.97 -20.30 21.82
N LYS A 50 -12.30 -19.37 22.72
CA LYS A 50 -13.55 -19.41 23.47
C LYS A 50 -14.81 -19.34 22.56
N SER A 51 -14.76 -18.56 21.47
CA SER A 51 -15.90 -18.27 20.58
C SER A 51 -15.66 -18.60 19.11
N TYR A 52 -14.48 -19.06 18.72
CA TYR A 52 -14.14 -19.40 17.35
C TYR A 52 -12.94 -20.36 17.27
N CYS A 53 -12.72 -20.95 16.10
CA CYS A 53 -11.59 -21.83 15.84
C CYS A 53 -10.78 -21.36 14.62
N TYR A 54 -9.53 -21.82 14.56
CA TYR A 54 -8.72 -21.78 13.33
C TYR A 54 -8.55 -23.20 12.81
N GLY A 55 -8.70 -23.36 11.50
CA GLY A 55 -8.51 -24.61 10.80
C GLY A 55 -7.54 -24.47 9.62
N ILE A 56 -7.15 -25.60 9.11
CA ILE A 56 -6.43 -25.73 7.82
C ILE A 56 -7.20 -26.71 6.93
N ILE A 57 -7.09 -26.55 5.62
CA ILE A 57 -7.69 -27.46 4.64
C ILE A 57 -7.04 -28.83 4.80
N GLU A 58 -7.84 -29.84 5.13
CA GLU A 58 -7.44 -31.25 5.05
C GLU A 58 -7.73 -31.80 3.66
N GLU A 59 -8.94 -31.51 3.15
CA GLU A 59 -9.42 -31.97 1.86
C GLU A 59 -10.44 -30.96 1.29
N VAL A 60 -10.40 -30.74 -0.01
CA VAL A 60 -11.43 -30.00 -0.75
C VAL A 60 -12.41 -31.04 -1.30
N ILE A 61 -13.65 -31.06 -0.79
CA ILE A 61 -14.71 -31.98 -1.23
C ILE A 61 -15.31 -31.47 -2.53
N THR A 62 -15.82 -30.23 -2.50
CA THR A 62 -16.37 -29.53 -3.65
C THR A 62 -15.69 -28.17 -3.73
N PRO A 63 -14.86 -27.92 -4.77
CA PRO A 63 -14.24 -26.62 -4.94
C PRO A 63 -15.26 -25.56 -5.36
N SER A 64 -15.14 -24.37 -4.81
CA SER A 64 -15.88 -23.20 -5.29
C SER A 64 -15.56 -22.92 -6.77
N PRO A 65 -16.55 -22.48 -7.59
CA PRO A 65 -16.32 -22.04 -8.95
C PRO A 65 -15.39 -20.81 -9.03
N ASP A 66 -15.21 -20.09 -7.94
CA ASP A 66 -14.32 -18.95 -7.86
C ASP A 66 -12.84 -19.34 -7.71
N ARG A 67 -12.51 -20.62 -7.47
CA ARG A 67 -11.12 -21.06 -7.39
C ARG A 67 -10.42 -21.03 -8.75
N VAL A 68 -9.15 -20.62 -8.72
CA VAL A 68 -8.25 -20.68 -9.89
C VAL A 68 -6.98 -21.47 -9.55
N PRO A 69 -6.34 -22.09 -10.56
CA PRO A 69 -5.02 -22.68 -10.39
C PRO A 69 -4.02 -21.64 -9.89
N LEU A 70 -3.11 -22.06 -9.00
CA LEU A 70 -2.06 -21.19 -8.49
C LEU A 70 -0.99 -20.97 -9.56
N ASP A 71 -0.77 -19.71 -9.91
CA ASP A 71 0.23 -19.26 -10.89
C ASP A 71 1.54 -18.75 -10.23
N CYS A 72 1.64 -18.81 -8.90
CA CYS A 72 2.84 -18.45 -8.14
C CYS A 72 3.30 -19.61 -7.25
N PRO A 73 4.47 -20.20 -7.51
CA PRO A 73 4.97 -21.34 -6.71
C PRO A 73 5.26 -20.96 -5.27
N SER A 74 5.54 -19.69 -4.99
CA SER A 74 5.85 -19.21 -3.64
C SER A 74 4.59 -18.84 -2.83
N TYR A 75 3.39 -18.83 -3.43
CA TYR A 75 2.16 -18.31 -2.82
C TYR A 75 1.85 -18.87 -1.42
N LYS A 76 1.96 -20.19 -1.24
CA LYS A 76 1.65 -20.85 0.03
C LYS A 76 2.58 -20.48 1.18
N ARG A 77 3.76 -19.95 0.89
CA ARG A 77 4.81 -19.65 1.86
C ARG A 77 5.12 -18.16 1.96
N CYS A 78 4.90 -17.42 0.87
CA CYS A 78 5.15 -15.98 0.78
C CYS A 78 4.04 -15.18 1.46
N GLY A 79 4.38 -14.13 2.20
CA GLY A 79 3.41 -13.23 2.85
C GLY A 79 2.84 -12.12 1.96
N GLY A 80 3.18 -12.10 0.66
CA GLY A 80 2.85 -10.96 -0.21
C GLY A 80 1.42 -10.95 -0.78
N CYS A 81 0.78 -12.11 -0.93
CA CYS A 81 -0.55 -12.25 -1.50
C CYS A 81 -1.48 -13.04 -0.58
N SER A 82 -2.78 -12.69 -0.56
CA SER A 82 -3.80 -13.37 0.24
C SER A 82 -4.91 -13.99 -0.60
N LEU A 83 -5.15 -13.49 -1.82
CA LEU A 83 -6.35 -13.82 -2.64
C LEU A 83 -6.01 -14.36 -4.03
N ARG A 84 -4.76 -14.83 -4.25
CA ARG A 84 -4.33 -15.29 -5.57
C ARG A 84 -4.94 -16.62 -6.02
N HIS A 85 -5.61 -17.32 -5.11
CA HIS A 85 -6.25 -18.61 -5.34
C HIS A 85 -7.72 -18.50 -5.80
N ILE A 86 -8.23 -17.27 -5.96
CA ILE A 86 -9.57 -16.99 -6.46
C ILE A 86 -9.54 -16.11 -7.70
N THR A 87 -10.64 -16.11 -8.47
CA THR A 87 -10.82 -15.24 -9.63
C THR A 87 -10.75 -13.77 -9.19
N TYR A 88 -10.37 -12.88 -10.10
CA TYR A 88 -10.29 -11.46 -9.78
C TYR A 88 -11.67 -10.84 -9.48
N GLU A 89 -12.69 -11.33 -10.18
CA GLU A 89 -14.09 -10.95 -9.96
C GLU A 89 -14.57 -11.34 -8.55
N ALA A 90 -14.20 -12.52 -8.08
CA ALA A 90 -14.49 -12.94 -6.69
C ALA A 90 -13.76 -12.08 -5.67
N GLU A 91 -12.49 -11.75 -5.93
CA GLU A 91 -11.72 -10.85 -5.09
C GLU A 91 -12.40 -9.46 -4.98
N LEU A 92 -12.86 -8.88 -6.09
CA LEU A 92 -13.54 -7.59 -6.09
C LEU A 92 -14.86 -7.63 -5.30
N ARG A 93 -15.65 -8.71 -5.45
CA ARG A 93 -16.88 -8.90 -4.66
C ARG A 93 -16.60 -8.92 -3.16
N GLU A 94 -15.56 -9.65 -2.75
CA GLU A 94 -15.18 -9.75 -1.34
C GLU A 94 -14.70 -8.40 -0.80
N LYS A 95 -13.85 -7.66 -1.54
CA LYS A 95 -13.36 -6.34 -1.15
C LYS A 95 -14.50 -5.32 -1.01
N GLN A 96 -15.43 -5.30 -1.96
CA GLN A 96 -16.60 -4.44 -1.86
C GLN A 96 -17.44 -4.76 -0.62
N ARG A 97 -17.66 -6.06 -0.35
CA ARG A 97 -18.39 -6.52 0.83
C ARG A 97 -17.70 -6.11 2.13
N TRP A 98 -16.37 -6.21 2.24
CA TRP A 98 -15.64 -5.80 3.45
C TRP A 98 -15.85 -4.32 3.76
N VAL A 99 -15.79 -3.47 2.74
CA VAL A 99 -16.03 -2.04 2.91
C VAL A 99 -17.48 -1.78 3.33
N GLN A 100 -18.44 -2.38 2.65
CA GLN A 100 -19.86 -2.27 2.97
C GLN A 100 -20.18 -2.75 4.40
N ASP A 101 -19.63 -3.90 4.80
CA ASP A 101 -19.80 -4.44 6.15
C ASP A 101 -19.21 -3.52 7.22
N ALA A 102 -18.03 -2.91 6.97
CA ALA A 102 -17.44 -1.95 7.88
C ALA A 102 -18.32 -0.70 8.03
N MET A 103 -18.77 -0.12 6.91
CA MET A 103 -19.63 1.05 6.92
C MET A 103 -20.96 0.77 7.63
N ARG A 104 -21.55 -0.41 7.43
CA ARG A 104 -22.82 -0.79 8.09
C ARG A 104 -22.63 -1.09 9.56
N ARG A 105 -21.65 -1.96 9.93
CA ARG A 105 -21.53 -2.51 11.30
C ARG A 105 -20.82 -1.57 12.26
N ILE A 106 -19.84 -0.81 11.78
CA ILE A 106 -19.04 0.12 12.58
C ILE A 106 -19.61 1.53 12.45
N GLY A 107 -19.84 1.98 11.21
CA GLY A 107 -20.30 3.32 10.93
C GLY A 107 -21.81 3.52 11.10
N GLY A 108 -22.61 2.42 11.11
CA GLY A 108 -24.07 2.49 11.18
C GLY A 108 -24.71 3.13 9.94
N PHE A 109 -24.04 3.05 8.76
CA PHE A 109 -24.57 3.57 7.49
C PHE A 109 -25.32 2.48 6.74
N THR A 110 -26.43 2.84 6.14
CA THR A 110 -27.27 1.94 5.31
C THR A 110 -27.13 2.24 3.80
N ILE A 111 -26.40 3.28 3.45
CA ILE A 111 -26.12 3.63 2.06
C ILE A 111 -25.24 2.53 1.41
N GLU A 112 -25.62 2.13 0.20
CA GLU A 112 -24.86 1.15 -0.57
C GLU A 112 -23.61 1.78 -1.18
N PRO A 113 -22.49 1.02 -1.29
CA PRO A 113 -21.31 1.51 -1.99
C PRO A 113 -21.59 1.68 -3.49
N LEU A 114 -20.95 2.67 -4.10
CA LEU A 114 -20.79 2.65 -5.54
C LEU A 114 -20.00 1.39 -5.95
N PRO A 115 -20.17 0.86 -7.16
CA PRO A 115 -19.43 -0.30 -7.64
C PRO A 115 -17.92 -0.11 -7.45
N ILE A 116 -17.24 -1.14 -6.93
CA ILE A 116 -15.79 -1.10 -6.74
C ILE A 116 -15.07 -0.79 -8.06
N LEU A 117 -14.09 0.12 -8.00
CA LEU A 117 -13.18 0.35 -9.13
C LEU A 117 -12.12 -0.76 -9.17
N PRO A 118 -12.10 -1.58 -10.23
CA PRO A 118 -11.05 -2.58 -10.40
C PRO A 118 -9.73 -1.91 -10.74
N SER A 119 -8.62 -2.54 -10.39
CA SER A 119 -7.31 -2.13 -10.90
C SER A 119 -7.24 -2.37 -12.40
N PRO A 120 -6.64 -1.48 -13.19
CA PRO A 120 -6.43 -1.68 -14.63
C PRO A 120 -5.60 -2.93 -14.93
N SER A 121 -4.68 -3.29 -14.04
CA SER A 121 -3.94 -4.55 -14.09
C SER A 121 -3.90 -5.20 -12.70
N HIS A 122 -4.03 -6.52 -12.67
CA HIS A 122 -3.87 -7.32 -11.44
C HIS A 122 -2.57 -8.16 -11.44
N THR A 123 -1.72 -7.92 -12.44
CA THR A 123 -0.36 -8.48 -12.57
C THR A 123 0.62 -7.37 -12.95
N CYS A 124 1.89 -7.53 -12.59
CA CYS A 124 3.00 -6.62 -12.94
C CYS A 124 2.73 -5.13 -12.59
N TYR A 125 1.83 -4.86 -11.65
CA TYR A 125 1.39 -3.50 -11.34
C TYR A 125 2.28 -2.77 -10.32
N ARG A 126 3.11 -3.51 -9.56
CA ARG A 126 3.91 -2.88 -8.50
C ARG A 126 5.14 -2.21 -9.09
N ASN A 127 5.17 -0.90 -9.02
CA ASN A 127 6.32 -0.09 -9.47
C ASN A 127 7.50 -0.08 -8.48
N LYS A 128 7.39 -0.77 -7.32
CA LYS A 128 8.43 -0.83 -6.30
C LYS A 128 8.53 -2.22 -5.68
N ALA A 129 9.76 -2.71 -5.54
CA ALA A 129 10.08 -3.91 -4.79
C ALA A 129 11.20 -3.67 -3.78
N GLN A 130 11.15 -4.38 -2.67
CA GLN A 130 12.20 -4.44 -1.64
C GLN A 130 12.45 -5.91 -1.35
N PHE A 131 13.42 -6.49 -2.05
CA PHE A 131 13.75 -7.90 -1.95
C PHE A 131 14.80 -8.13 -0.86
N PRO A 132 14.49 -8.79 0.26
CA PRO A 132 15.54 -9.28 1.16
C PRO A 132 16.41 -10.32 0.44
N PHE A 133 17.71 -10.27 0.72
CA PHE A 133 18.63 -11.34 0.32
C PHE A 133 18.56 -12.49 1.30
N GLY A 134 18.74 -13.71 0.79
CA GLY A 134 18.94 -14.94 1.53
C GLY A 134 20.13 -15.71 1.02
N GLN A 135 20.69 -16.59 1.85
CA GLN A 135 21.77 -17.49 1.50
C GLN A 135 21.29 -18.94 1.56
N GLY A 136 21.45 -19.67 0.48
CA GLY A 136 21.17 -21.11 0.39
C GLY A 136 22.41 -21.93 0.12
N ASP A 137 22.23 -23.25 0.03
CA ASP A 137 23.32 -24.19 -0.26
C ASP A 137 23.90 -24.03 -1.67
N THR A 138 23.11 -23.49 -2.60
CA THR A 138 23.47 -23.30 -4.02
C THR A 138 23.82 -21.87 -4.40
N GLY A 139 23.94 -20.97 -3.43
CA GLY A 139 24.25 -19.55 -3.65
C GLY A 139 23.24 -18.61 -3.01
N SER A 140 23.40 -17.32 -3.28
CA SER A 140 22.49 -16.28 -2.82
C SER A 140 21.15 -16.31 -3.59
N TYR A 141 20.12 -15.81 -2.96
CA TYR A 141 18.80 -15.62 -3.58
C TYR A 141 18.09 -14.38 -3.02
N THR A 142 17.09 -13.93 -3.73
CA THR A 142 16.16 -12.90 -3.25
C THR A 142 14.74 -13.45 -3.14
N GLY A 143 13.91 -12.77 -2.38
CA GLY A 143 12.51 -13.19 -2.24
C GLY A 143 11.69 -12.24 -1.38
N PHE A 144 10.75 -12.81 -0.63
CA PHE A 144 9.92 -12.07 0.32
C PHE A 144 9.84 -12.83 1.65
N PHE A 145 9.55 -12.12 2.72
CA PHE A 145 9.40 -12.76 4.03
C PHE A 145 8.15 -13.64 4.10
N ALA A 146 8.26 -14.77 4.77
CA ALA A 146 7.12 -15.56 5.19
C ALA A 146 6.24 -14.75 6.16
N PRO A 147 4.92 -14.99 6.21
CA PRO A 147 4.03 -14.26 7.11
C PRO A 147 4.50 -14.32 8.57
N ARG A 148 4.58 -13.16 9.21
CA ARG A 148 5.01 -13.03 10.63
C ARG A 148 6.38 -13.63 10.94
N SER A 149 7.30 -13.60 9.98
CA SER A 149 8.63 -14.21 10.07
C SER A 149 9.66 -13.35 9.34
N HIS A 150 10.93 -13.52 9.69
CA HIS A 150 12.10 -13.01 8.96
C HIS A 150 12.72 -14.07 8.02
N THR A 151 12.04 -15.20 7.82
CA THR A 151 12.48 -16.21 6.87
C THR A 151 12.21 -15.74 5.45
N VAL A 152 13.25 -15.59 4.66
CA VAL A 152 13.15 -15.22 3.24
C VAL A 152 12.68 -16.43 2.45
N ILE A 153 11.56 -16.32 1.78
CA ILE A 153 11.04 -17.32 0.84
C ILE A 153 11.57 -16.96 -0.54
N PRO A 154 12.37 -17.82 -1.18
CA PRO A 154 12.87 -17.57 -2.53
C PRO A 154 11.71 -17.29 -3.49
N CYS A 155 11.82 -16.22 -4.26
CA CYS A 155 10.84 -15.85 -5.26
C CYS A 155 11.56 -15.28 -6.48
N ARG A 156 11.69 -16.10 -7.53
CA ARG A 156 12.34 -15.68 -8.78
C ARG A 156 11.42 -14.84 -9.63
N ASP A 157 10.16 -15.28 -9.76
CA ASP A 157 9.20 -14.69 -10.68
C ASP A 157 7.94 -14.28 -9.88
N CYS A 158 7.95 -13.07 -9.37
CA CYS A 158 6.78 -12.52 -8.66
C CYS A 158 5.80 -11.92 -9.67
N PRO A 159 4.58 -12.51 -9.84
CA PRO A 159 3.64 -11.98 -10.82
C PRO A 159 3.06 -10.60 -10.50
N LEU A 160 3.37 -10.01 -9.35
CA LEU A 160 2.99 -8.63 -9.01
C LEU A 160 4.02 -7.60 -9.45
N GLN A 161 5.28 -8.03 -9.68
CA GLN A 161 6.39 -7.15 -10.02
C GLN A 161 6.58 -7.10 -11.55
N PRO A 162 7.13 -6.00 -12.11
CA PRO A 162 7.62 -5.98 -13.48
C PRO A 162 8.64 -7.11 -13.72
N VAL A 163 8.60 -7.73 -14.88
CA VAL A 163 9.49 -8.86 -15.23
C VAL A 163 10.97 -8.47 -15.06
N VAL A 164 11.32 -7.24 -15.47
CA VAL A 164 12.69 -6.72 -15.34
C VAL A 164 13.20 -6.69 -13.89
N PHE A 165 12.32 -6.60 -12.89
CA PHE A 165 12.75 -6.67 -11.48
C PHE A 165 13.26 -8.07 -11.11
N SER A 166 12.62 -9.12 -11.64
CA SER A 166 13.06 -10.49 -11.46
C SER A 166 14.40 -10.75 -12.17
N GLU A 167 14.58 -10.18 -13.35
CA GLU A 167 15.84 -10.28 -14.11
C GLU A 167 16.99 -9.57 -13.37
N ILE A 168 16.76 -8.32 -12.90
CA ILE A 168 17.76 -7.59 -12.10
C ILE A 168 18.08 -8.33 -10.80
N ALA A 169 17.09 -8.88 -10.13
CA ALA A 169 17.28 -9.61 -8.88
C ALA A 169 18.10 -10.89 -9.09
N ALA A 170 17.85 -11.65 -10.17
CA ALA A 170 18.63 -12.82 -10.53
C ALA A 170 20.07 -12.47 -10.90
N TRP A 171 20.28 -11.43 -11.70
CA TRP A 171 21.59 -10.91 -12.04
C TRP A 171 22.36 -10.46 -10.78
N MET A 172 21.71 -9.74 -9.87
CA MET A 172 22.32 -9.26 -8.63
C MET A 172 22.78 -10.42 -7.74
N CYS A 173 22.00 -11.50 -7.63
CA CYS A 173 22.42 -12.70 -6.90
C CYS A 173 23.66 -13.33 -7.55
N HIS A 174 23.66 -13.49 -8.88
CA HIS A 174 24.83 -14.01 -9.61
C HIS A 174 26.08 -13.13 -9.40
N TYR A 175 25.91 -11.81 -9.49
CA TYR A 175 26.98 -10.85 -9.22
C TYR A 175 27.53 -11.00 -7.78
N ALA A 176 26.64 -11.10 -6.81
CA ALA A 176 27.04 -11.28 -5.39
C ALA A 176 27.86 -12.55 -5.19
N ASP A 177 27.42 -13.67 -5.75
CA ASP A 177 28.11 -14.96 -5.63
C ASP A 177 29.47 -14.95 -6.35
N THR A 178 29.54 -14.34 -7.56
CA THR A 178 30.77 -14.26 -8.35
C THR A 178 31.85 -13.40 -7.69
N HIS A 179 31.43 -12.30 -7.04
CA HIS A 179 32.36 -11.35 -6.40
C HIS A 179 32.50 -11.58 -4.87
N GLY A 180 31.93 -12.67 -4.35
CA GLY A 180 32.03 -13.01 -2.93
C GLY A 180 31.37 -12.00 -1.99
N LEU A 181 30.33 -11.27 -2.43
CA LEU A 181 29.60 -10.35 -1.58
C LEU A 181 28.75 -11.14 -0.60
N THR A 182 28.98 -10.94 0.69
CA THR A 182 28.31 -11.71 1.75
C THR A 182 26.90 -11.24 1.98
N ILE A 183 25.98 -12.18 2.21
CA ILE A 183 24.58 -11.87 2.56
C ILE A 183 24.47 -11.61 4.05
N ASN A 184 23.77 -10.54 4.42
CA ASN A 184 23.54 -10.18 5.82
C ASN A 184 22.64 -11.20 6.50
N ASN A 185 23.12 -11.72 7.62
CA ASN A 185 22.34 -12.56 8.52
C ASN A 185 21.79 -11.71 9.65
N GLU A 186 20.50 -11.50 9.73
CA GLU A 186 19.86 -10.63 10.73
C GLU A 186 20.08 -11.08 12.18
N GLN A 187 20.27 -12.41 12.43
CA GLN A 187 20.50 -12.94 13.77
C GLN A 187 21.90 -12.61 14.26
N THR A 188 22.90 -12.78 13.42
CA THR A 188 24.31 -12.54 13.77
C THR A 188 24.74 -11.10 13.52
N GLY A 189 24.04 -10.37 12.63
CA GLY A 189 24.42 -9.04 12.15
C GLY A 189 25.67 -9.03 11.28
N LYS A 190 26.06 -10.18 10.71
CA LYS A 190 27.23 -10.33 9.81
C LYS A 190 26.78 -10.42 8.38
N GLY A 191 27.63 -9.95 7.47
CA GLY A 191 27.37 -9.91 6.03
C GLY A 191 27.00 -8.52 5.55
N LEU A 192 27.12 -8.28 4.24
CA LEU A 192 27.01 -6.97 3.60
C LEU A 192 25.61 -6.68 3.06
N LEU A 193 25.12 -7.51 2.14
CA LEU A 193 23.88 -7.26 1.39
C LEU A 193 22.65 -7.58 2.23
N ARG A 194 21.78 -6.60 2.44
CA ARG A 194 20.50 -6.74 3.18
C ARG A 194 19.32 -6.85 2.25
N HIS A 195 19.10 -5.84 1.42
CA HIS A 195 17.96 -5.78 0.49
C HIS A 195 18.38 -5.21 -0.86
N LEU A 196 17.71 -5.65 -1.90
CA LEU A 196 17.68 -5.02 -3.20
C LEU A 196 16.37 -4.23 -3.31
N TYR A 197 16.48 -2.91 -3.44
CA TYR A 197 15.36 -2.02 -3.68
C TYR A 197 15.34 -1.65 -5.15
N LEU A 198 14.21 -1.84 -5.80
CA LEU A 198 13.95 -1.41 -7.16
C LEU A 198 12.71 -0.53 -7.21
N ARG A 199 12.76 0.53 -7.98
CA ARG A 199 11.62 1.38 -8.31
C ARG A 199 11.64 1.71 -9.79
N GLN A 200 10.48 1.61 -10.46
CA GLN A 200 10.33 1.94 -11.86
C GLN A 200 9.38 3.14 -11.99
N ALA A 201 9.76 4.11 -12.80
CA ALA A 201 8.88 5.21 -13.19
C ALA A 201 7.87 4.71 -14.23
N ALA A 202 6.62 5.17 -14.12
CA ALA A 202 5.58 4.82 -15.08
C ALA A 202 5.72 5.60 -16.38
N VAL A 203 6.23 6.84 -16.32
CA VAL A 203 6.30 7.77 -17.45
C VAL A 203 7.24 7.32 -18.55
N ASP A 204 8.37 6.69 -18.20
CA ASP A 204 9.43 6.34 -19.17
C ASP A 204 10.06 4.96 -18.93
N GLY A 205 9.62 4.24 -17.89
CA GLY A 205 10.16 2.94 -17.53
C GLY A 205 11.54 2.97 -16.88
N SER A 206 12.11 4.15 -16.59
CA SER A 206 13.40 4.27 -15.92
C SER A 206 13.40 3.62 -14.53
N ILE A 207 14.54 3.06 -14.13
CA ILE A 207 14.65 2.26 -12.90
C ILE A 207 15.68 2.87 -11.96
N MET A 208 15.30 3.01 -10.70
CA MET A 208 16.20 3.21 -9.58
C MET A 208 16.56 1.87 -8.97
N LEU A 209 17.87 1.59 -8.89
CA LEU A 209 18.42 0.48 -8.13
C LEU A 209 19.08 1.02 -6.87
N CYS A 210 18.65 0.55 -5.70
CA CYS A 210 19.28 0.90 -4.44
C CYS A 210 19.63 -0.40 -3.67
N LEU A 211 20.91 -0.59 -3.38
CA LEU A 211 21.37 -1.68 -2.53
C LEU A 211 21.41 -1.23 -1.08
N ILE A 212 20.67 -1.91 -0.22
CA ILE A 212 20.73 -1.70 1.22
C ILE A 212 21.84 -2.58 1.78
N ILE A 213 22.86 -1.95 2.35
CA ILE A 213 24.05 -2.63 2.85
C ILE A 213 24.25 -2.44 4.37
N ASN A 214 24.80 -3.48 4.99
CA ASN A 214 25.24 -3.44 6.39
C ASN A 214 26.73 -3.07 6.44
N GLY A 215 27.03 -1.80 6.20
CA GLY A 215 28.38 -1.28 6.14
C GLY A 215 28.45 0.05 5.40
N ASP A 216 29.68 0.59 5.29
CA ASP A 216 29.92 1.92 4.73
C ASP A 216 30.31 1.87 3.24
N LYS A 217 30.77 0.73 2.73
CA LYS A 217 31.26 0.58 1.37
C LYS A 217 30.88 -0.79 0.78
N MET A 218 30.67 -0.80 -0.51
CA MET A 218 30.52 -2.02 -1.29
C MET A 218 31.81 -2.28 -2.06
N PRO A 219 32.41 -3.48 -1.97
CA PRO A 219 33.52 -3.87 -2.86
C PRO A 219 33.07 -3.84 -4.33
N HIS A 220 33.98 -3.50 -5.23
CA HIS A 220 33.73 -3.48 -6.68
C HIS A 220 32.56 -2.56 -7.12
N ALA A 221 32.28 -1.45 -6.38
CA ALA A 221 31.12 -0.59 -6.63
C ALA A 221 31.15 0.04 -8.05
N GLU A 222 32.31 0.43 -8.56
CA GLU A 222 32.46 0.99 -9.90
C GLU A 222 32.19 -0.06 -11.00
N GLU A 223 32.72 -1.27 -10.83
CA GLU A 223 32.50 -2.38 -11.74
C GLU A 223 31.02 -2.78 -11.74
N PHE A 224 30.42 -2.94 -10.56
CA PHE A 224 29.00 -3.18 -10.37
C PHE A 224 28.14 -2.16 -11.12
N THR A 225 28.44 -0.90 -10.95
CA THR A 225 27.69 0.20 -11.57
C THR A 225 27.74 0.13 -13.09
N ARG A 226 28.93 -0.08 -13.66
CA ARG A 226 29.14 -0.23 -15.09
C ARG A 226 28.40 -1.42 -15.67
N GLU A 227 28.52 -2.60 -15.03
CA GLU A 227 27.87 -3.82 -15.49
C GLU A 227 26.36 -3.77 -15.36
N ALA A 228 25.82 -3.21 -14.25
CA ALA A 228 24.40 -3.05 -14.04
C ALA A 228 23.76 -2.18 -15.15
N GLN A 229 24.38 -1.04 -15.49
CA GLN A 229 23.85 -0.16 -16.53
C GLN A 229 24.06 -0.73 -17.96
N GLN A 230 25.10 -1.51 -18.17
CA GLN A 230 25.32 -2.19 -19.44
C GLN A 230 24.29 -3.32 -19.66
N GLN A 231 24.00 -4.10 -18.62
CA GLN A 231 23.04 -5.21 -18.68
C GLN A 231 21.60 -4.73 -18.71
N PHE A 232 21.30 -3.65 -17.97
CA PHE A 232 19.97 -3.08 -17.84
C PHE A 232 20.00 -1.58 -18.13
N PRO A 233 19.94 -1.15 -19.40
CA PRO A 233 20.01 0.27 -19.77
C PRO A 233 18.90 1.14 -19.16
N ALA A 234 17.77 0.54 -18.73
CA ALA A 234 16.70 1.24 -18.02
C ALA A 234 17.11 1.73 -16.62
N ILE A 235 18.21 1.22 -16.03
CA ILE A 235 18.71 1.68 -14.73
C ILE A 235 19.33 3.06 -14.90
N SER A 236 18.57 4.09 -14.58
CA SER A 236 18.96 5.51 -14.71
C SER A 236 19.73 6.02 -13.49
N THR A 237 19.55 5.37 -12.33
CA THR A 237 20.25 5.77 -11.09
C THR A 237 20.51 4.56 -10.19
N ILE A 238 21.71 4.57 -9.57
CA ILE A 238 22.16 3.52 -8.63
C ILE A 238 22.62 4.14 -7.33
N LEU A 239 22.13 3.61 -6.20
CA LEU A 239 22.48 4.08 -4.87
C LEU A 239 22.89 2.91 -3.96
N LEU A 240 23.71 3.24 -2.95
CA LEU A 240 23.87 2.44 -1.74
C LEU A 240 23.12 3.15 -0.62
N ASN A 241 22.30 2.40 0.11
CA ASN A 241 21.70 2.87 1.35
C ASN A 241 22.37 2.15 2.53
N HIS A 242 22.87 2.94 3.47
CA HIS A 242 23.65 2.44 4.61
C HIS A 242 22.72 2.15 5.79
N ASN A 243 22.49 0.88 6.08
CA ASN A 243 21.67 0.45 7.21
C ASN A 243 22.35 -0.62 8.06
N THR A 244 22.98 -0.21 9.13
CA THR A 244 23.61 -1.09 10.15
C THR A 244 22.71 -1.36 11.35
N CYS A 245 21.48 -0.80 11.37
CA CYS A 245 20.53 -0.98 12.47
C CYS A 245 19.95 -2.40 12.49
N ARG A 246 19.74 -2.94 13.69
CA ARG A 246 19.11 -4.26 13.92
C ARG A 246 17.62 -4.10 14.26
N ASN A 247 16.88 -3.48 13.36
CA ASN A 247 15.45 -3.29 13.48
C ASN A 247 14.77 -3.63 12.13
N ASN A 248 13.44 -3.54 12.08
CA ASN A 248 12.64 -3.87 10.89
C ASN A 248 12.64 -2.76 9.81
N VAL A 249 13.35 -1.65 10.04
CA VAL A 249 13.44 -0.57 9.05
C VAL A 249 14.41 -0.98 7.94
N ILE A 250 13.94 -1.00 6.71
CA ILE A 250 14.73 -1.45 5.55
C ILE A 250 15.75 -0.38 5.14
N LEU A 251 15.32 0.88 4.99
CA LEU A 251 16.18 1.99 4.59
C LEU A 251 16.85 2.64 5.80
N GLY A 252 18.17 2.75 5.76
CA GLY A 252 18.93 3.60 6.70
C GLY A 252 18.77 5.07 6.37
N GLN A 253 19.42 5.93 7.14
CA GLN A 253 19.30 7.39 7.00
C GLN A 253 20.21 8.00 5.92
N GLN A 254 21.22 7.26 5.48
CA GLN A 254 22.27 7.77 4.60
C GLN A 254 22.29 7.01 3.27
N ASP A 255 22.28 7.76 2.18
CA ASP A 255 22.44 7.25 0.81
C ASP A 255 23.78 7.73 0.22
N THR A 256 24.38 6.88 -0.60
CA THR A 256 25.51 7.23 -1.48
C THR A 256 25.11 6.96 -2.92
N VAL A 257 25.11 7.99 -3.76
CA VAL A 257 24.84 7.85 -5.20
C VAL A 257 26.08 7.31 -5.88
N LEU A 258 25.93 6.16 -6.57
CA LEU A 258 26.99 5.56 -7.39
C LEU A 258 26.89 6.00 -8.85
N ALA A 259 25.67 6.15 -9.38
CA ALA A 259 25.43 6.62 -10.74
C ALA A 259 24.10 7.36 -10.85
N GLY A 260 24.01 8.26 -11.80
CA GLY A 260 22.81 9.03 -12.12
C GLY A 260 22.49 10.10 -11.06
N PRO A 261 21.25 10.64 -11.06
CA PRO A 261 20.85 11.77 -10.21
C PRO A 261 20.50 11.39 -8.76
N GLY A 262 20.43 10.10 -8.40
CA GLY A 262 19.97 9.65 -7.09
C GLY A 262 18.46 9.70 -6.90
N THR A 263 17.71 10.09 -7.94
CA THR A 263 16.25 10.20 -7.93
C THR A 263 15.67 9.73 -9.25
N LEU A 264 14.35 9.41 -9.24
CA LEU A 264 13.55 9.21 -10.46
C LEU A 264 12.57 10.36 -10.64
N GLN A 265 12.21 10.63 -11.90
CA GLN A 265 11.07 11.48 -12.24
C GLN A 265 9.90 10.58 -12.64
N ASP A 266 8.71 10.90 -12.16
CA ASP A 266 7.48 10.22 -12.58
C ASP A 266 6.34 11.25 -12.72
N VAL A 267 5.21 10.84 -13.29
CA VAL A 267 4.02 11.69 -13.45
C VAL A 267 2.82 10.92 -12.91
N LEU A 268 2.06 11.51 -12.00
CA LEU A 268 0.82 10.94 -11.45
C LEU A 268 -0.32 11.95 -11.58
N CYS A 269 -1.37 11.59 -12.32
CA CYS A 269 -2.47 12.50 -12.64
C CYS A 269 -2.00 13.85 -13.22
N GLY A 270 -0.97 13.85 -14.06
CA GLY A 270 -0.39 15.07 -14.64
C GLY A 270 0.57 15.84 -13.72
N VAL A 271 0.72 15.44 -12.47
CA VAL A 271 1.66 16.05 -11.53
C VAL A 271 3.03 15.39 -11.64
N SER A 272 4.05 16.13 -12.04
CA SER A 272 5.43 15.65 -12.08
C SER A 272 6.00 15.54 -10.66
N VAL A 273 6.53 14.37 -10.32
CA VAL A 273 7.09 14.09 -8.99
C VAL A 273 8.53 13.61 -9.09
N THR A 274 9.36 14.02 -8.12
CA THR A 274 10.71 13.49 -7.94
C THR A 274 10.73 12.49 -6.79
N LEU A 275 11.21 11.28 -7.07
CA LEU A 275 11.19 10.16 -6.15
C LEU A 275 12.61 9.80 -5.73
N SER A 276 12.91 9.90 -4.44
CA SER A 276 14.08 9.29 -3.79
C SER A 276 13.76 7.88 -3.28
N PRO A 277 14.73 7.10 -2.79
CA PRO A 277 14.43 5.83 -2.11
C PRO A 277 13.44 5.99 -0.95
N HIS A 278 13.49 7.12 -0.23
CA HIS A 278 12.67 7.43 0.94
C HIS A 278 11.29 8.00 0.61
N SER A 279 11.05 8.44 -0.62
CA SER A 279 9.77 9.03 -1.00
C SER A 279 8.65 8.02 -0.93
N PHE A 280 7.56 8.36 -0.21
CA PHE A 280 6.31 7.64 -0.35
C PHE A 280 5.75 7.89 -1.76
N TYR A 281 5.29 6.84 -2.40
CA TYR A 281 4.62 6.88 -3.69
C TYR A 281 3.77 5.63 -3.85
N GLN A 282 2.60 5.76 -4.45
CA GLN A 282 1.68 4.64 -4.64
C GLN A 282 2.32 3.56 -5.52
N VAL A 283 2.28 2.31 -5.05
CA VAL A 283 2.97 1.20 -5.73
C VAL A 283 2.23 0.67 -6.96
N ASN A 284 0.96 1.01 -7.11
CA ASN A 284 0.14 0.74 -8.28
C ASN A 284 -0.25 2.08 -8.90
N HIS A 285 0.53 2.51 -9.88
CA HIS A 285 0.39 3.81 -10.52
C HIS A 285 -1.01 4.01 -11.12
N ASP A 286 -1.45 3.09 -11.97
CA ASP A 286 -2.69 3.24 -12.75
C ASP A 286 -3.93 3.24 -11.84
N ALA A 287 -3.93 2.38 -10.82
CA ALA A 287 -5.03 2.36 -9.85
C ALA A 287 -5.01 3.59 -8.92
N ALA A 288 -3.83 4.14 -8.62
CA ALA A 288 -3.70 5.40 -7.88
C ALA A 288 -4.27 6.58 -8.67
N GLU A 289 -4.03 6.62 -9.98
CA GLU A 289 -4.64 7.63 -10.84
C GLU A 289 -6.17 7.53 -10.86
N GLN A 290 -6.72 6.30 -10.90
CA GLN A 290 -8.17 6.11 -10.79
C GLN A 290 -8.71 6.61 -9.44
N LEU A 291 -8.03 6.26 -8.33
CA LEU A 291 -8.41 6.72 -6.98
C LEU A 291 -8.41 8.25 -6.88
N TYR A 292 -7.36 8.91 -7.40
CA TYR A 292 -7.22 10.37 -7.33
C TYR A 292 -8.23 11.08 -8.24
N ARG A 293 -8.52 10.54 -9.43
CA ARG A 293 -9.59 11.05 -10.30
C ARG A 293 -10.97 10.92 -9.64
N GLU A 294 -11.25 9.79 -8.97
CA GLU A 294 -12.48 9.61 -8.22
C GLU A 294 -12.59 10.62 -7.08
N ALA A 295 -11.53 10.80 -6.30
CA ALA A 295 -11.48 11.79 -5.23
C ALA A 295 -11.69 13.22 -5.76
N ALA A 296 -11.08 13.55 -6.91
CA ALA A 296 -11.27 14.85 -7.58
C ALA A 296 -12.72 15.06 -8.07
N GLN A 297 -13.36 14.03 -8.61
CA GLN A 297 -14.76 14.08 -9.02
C GLN A 297 -15.69 14.31 -7.83
N LEU A 298 -15.45 13.64 -6.70
CA LEU A 298 -16.21 13.84 -5.47
C LEU A 298 -15.96 15.22 -4.84
N ALA A 299 -14.72 15.70 -4.89
CA ALA A 299 -14.36 17.05 -4.45
C ALA A 299 -15.09 18.13 -5.27
N ALA A 300 -15.26 17.88 -6.58
CA ALA A 300 -15.95 18.78 -7.52
C ALA A 300 -15.56 20.25 -7.34
N LEU A 301 -14.25 20.51 -7.20
CA LEU A 301 -13.70 21.82 -6.83
C LEU A 301 -14.08 22.88 -7.88
N GLN A 302 -14.73 23.97 -7.45
CA GLN A 302 -15.19 25.03 -8.33
C GLN A 302 -14.13 26.13 -8.50
N PRO A 303 -14.18 26.97 -9.53
CA PRO A 303 -13.31 28.13 -9.66
C PRO A 303 -13.33 29.01 -8.41
N ASN A 304 -12.15 29.49 -8.00
CA ASN A 304 -11.91 30.30 -6.80
C ASN A 304 -12.16 29.61 -5.43
N GLU A 305 -12.45 28.31 -5.42
CA GLU A 305 -12.54 27.56 -4.17
C GLU A 305 -11.14 27.23 -3.62
N THR A 306 -11.08 27.09 -2.30
CA THR A 306 -9.88 26.69 -1.55
C THR A 306 -9.97 25.22 -1.17
N LEU A 307 -8.95 24.45 -1.53
CA LEU A 307 -8.73 23.07 -1.13
C LEU A 307 -7.75 23.01 0.04
N LEU A 308 -8.12 22.34 1.11
CA LEU A 308 -7.19 21.93 2.19
C LEU A 308 -6.94 20.43 2.08
N ASP A 309 -5.67 20.05 1.84
CA ASP A 309 -5.22 18.66 1.75
C ASP A 309 -4.48 18.29 3.05
N LEU A 310 -5.12 17.53 3.93
CA LEU A 310 -4.53 17.05 5.17
C LEU A 310 -3.89 15.67 4.96
N TYR A 311 -2.69 15.51 5.48
CA TYR A 311 -1.80 14.36 5.22
C TYR A 311 -1.30 14.34 3.76
N CYS A 312 -0.98 15.51 3.22
CA CYS A 312 -0.78 15.68 1.77
C CYS A 312 0.46 14.96 1.20
N GLY A 313 1.38 14.47 2.03
CA GLY A 313 2.62 13.85 1.56
C GLY A 313 3.41 14.80 0.65
N ALA A 314 3.75 14.34 -0.55
CA ALA A 314 4.38 15.16 -1.60
C ALA A 314 3.38 16.04 -2.39
N GLY A 315 2.16 16.21 -1.88
CA GLY A 315 1.11 17.06 -2.45
C GLY A 315 0.38 16.45 -3.64
N THR A 316 0.58 15.19 -3.95
CA THR A 316 0.10 14.58 -5.21
C THR A 316 -1.42 14.59 -5.35
N ILE A 317 -2.18 14.33 -4.28
CA ILE A 317 -3.65 14.36 -4.31
C ILE A 317 -4.13 15.79 -4.54
N GLY A 318 -3.76 16.72 -3.66
CA GLY A 318 -4.19 18.12 -3.75
C GLY A 318 -3.80 18.77 -5.08
N LEU A 319 -2.55 18.58 -5.53
CA LEU A 319 -2.06 19.13 -6.80
C LEU A 319 -2.79 18.56 -8.02
N SER A 320 -3.23 17.30 -7.96
CA SER A 320 -4.00 16.69 -9.07
C SER A 320 -5.43 17.21 -9.18
N MET A 321 -5.95 17.88 -8.14
CA MET A 321 -7.32 18.36 -8.09
C MET A 321 -7.45 19.84 -8.46
N VAL A 322 -6.41 20.64 -8.20
CA VAL A 322 -6.49 22.08 -8.38
C VAL A 322 -6.21 22.52 -9.82
N GLN A 323 -6.94 23.56 -10.23
CA GLN A 323 -6.79 24.23 -11.53
C GLN A 323 -6.33 25.69 -11.31
N PRO A 324 -5.85 26.38 -12.36
CA PRO A 324 -5.51 27.80 -12.23
C PRO A 324 -6.64 28.64 -11.64
N GLY A 325 -6.31 29.46 -10.63
CA GLY A 325 -7.25 30.30 -9.90
C GLY A 325 -7.86 29.64 -8.65
N GLN A 326 -7.53 28.38 -8.36
CA GLN A 326 -7.92 27.70 -7.13
C GLN A 326 -6.74 27.69 -6.15
N LYS A 327 -7.04 27.78 -4.84
CA LYS A 327 -6.03 27.77 -3.79
C LYS A 327 -5.85 26.39 -3.18
N LEU A 328 -4.60 25.96 -3.00
CA LEU A 328 -4.24 24.74 -2.30
C LEU A 328 -3.50 25.04 -1.00
N ILE A 329 -3.95 24.42 0.09
CA ILE A 329 -3.21 24.40 1.35
C ILE A 329 -2.95 22.94 1.68
N GLY A 330 -1.68 22.54 1.78
CA GLY A 330 -1.26 21.18 2.14
C GLY A 330 -0.67 21.14 3.55
N VAL A 331 -0.96 20.09 4.30
CA VAL A 331 -0.42 19.85 5.64
C VAL A 331 0.22 18.46 5.69
N GLU A 332 1.48 18.39 6.08
CA GLU A 332 2.24 17.14 6.20
C GLU A 332 3.26 17.25 7.35
N VAL A 333 3.45 16.17 8.08
CA VAL A 333 4.37 16.14 9.23
C VAL A 333 5.83 15.90 8.84
N VAL A 334 6.07 15.28 7.69
CA VAL A 334 7.40 14.93 7.21
C VAL A 334 8.00 16.08 6.42
N HIS A 335 9.04 16.72 6.95
CA HIS A 335 9.67 17.90 6.35
C HIS A 335 10.11 17.68 4.90
N SER A 336 10.75 16.56 4.58
CA SER A 336 11.20 16.25 3.22
C SER A 336 10.04 16.07 2.23
N ALA A 337 8.89 15.59 2.69
CA ALA A 337 7.69 15.47 1.86
C ALA A 337 7.09 16.87 1.57
N VAL A 338 7.09 17.77 2.55
CA VAL A 338 6.66 19.17 2.36
C VAL A 338 7.56 19.88 1.34
N GLU A 339 8.87 19.71 1.41
CA GLU A 339 9.79 20.28 0.41
C GLU A 339 9.52 19.73 -1.00
N ASN A 340 9.27 18.42 -1.10
CA ASN A 340 8.85 17.79 -2.36
C ASN A 340 7.53 18.37 -2.87
N ALA A 341 6.54 18.59 -1.98
CA ALA A 341 5.25 19.16 -2.35
C ALA A 341 5.40 20.59 -2.94
N ARG A 342 6.24 21.43 -2.31
CA ARG A 342 6.55 22.78 -2.83
C ARG A 342 7.20 22.74 -4.22
N GLN A 343 8.16 21.84 -4.41
CA GLN A 343 8.81 21.66 -5.72
C GLN A 343 7.85 21.12 -6.76
N ASN A 344 6.97 20.18 -6.39
CA ASN A 344 5.96 19.62 -7.29
C ASN A 344 4.93 20.69 -7.69
N ALA A 345 4.48 21.53 -6.75
CA ALA A 345 3.59 22.67 -7.04
C ALA A 345 4.23 23.65 -8.04
N ALA A 346 5.49 24.02 -7.81
CA ALA A 346 6.23 24.92 -8.71
C ALA A 346 6.36 24.33 -10.13
N ARG A 347 6.66 23.03 -10.27
CA ARG A 347 6.74 22.35 -11.57
C ARG A 347 5.38 22.24 -12.25
N ALA A 348 4.31 22.01 -11.47
CA ALA A 348 2.95 21.95 -12.00
C ALA A 348 2.38 23.34 -12.33
N GLY A 349 3.12 24.43 -12.06
CA GLY A 349 2.66 25.79 -12.29
C GLY A 349 1.54 26.25 -11.35
N VAL A 350 1.36 25.55 -10.22
CA VAL A 350 0.36 25.91 -9.19
C VAL A 350 0.98 26.98 -8.29
N THR A 351 0.65 28.25 -8.58
CA THR A 351 1.23 29.42 -7.90
C THR A 351 0.56 29.78 -6.59
N ASP A 352 -0.71 29.42 -6.41
CA ASP A 352 -1.46 29.65 -5.16
C ASP A 352 -1.51 28.37 -4.31
N ALA A 353 -0.32 27.88 -3.93
CA ALA A 353 -0.17 26.70 -3.08
C ALA A 353 0.69 27.04 -1.86
N GLU A 354 0.19 26.68 -0.67
CA GLU A 354 0.89 26.79 0.62
C GLU A 354 1.04 25.42 1.25
N PHE A 355 2.25 25.07 1.71
CA PHE A 355 2.51 23.79 2.39
C PHE A 355 3.09 24.01 3.77
N LEU A 356 2.43 23.43 4.78
CA LEU A 356 2.76 23.52 6.20
C LEU A 356 3.39 22.20 6.69
N CYS A 357 4.57 22.29 7.30
CA CYS A 357 5.19 21.16 7.98
C CYS A 357 4.70 21.08 9.42
N ALA A 358 3.66 20.30 9.66
CA ALA A 358 3.05 20.16 10.98
C ALA A 358 2.24 18.86 11.10
N ASP A 359 1.97 18.43 12.32
CA ASP A 359 0.95 17.42 12.63
C ASP A 359 -0.43 17.90 12.18
N ALA A 360 -1.21 17.02 11.51
CA ALA A 360 -2.48 17.40 10.90
C ALA A 360 -3.50 17.93 11.93
N GLY A 361 -3.57 17.31 13.12
CA GLY A 361 -4.47 17.77 14.18
C GLY A 361 -4.11 19.17 14.68
N LYS A 362 -2.83 19.42 15.00
CA LYS A 362 -2.34 20.72 15.45
C LYS A 362 -2.48 21.79 14.37
N ALA A 363 -2.11 21.48 13.14
CA ALA A 363 -2.24 22.43 12.03
C ALA A 363 -3.70 22.79 11.79
N SER A 364 -4.61 21.81 11.77
CA SER A 364 -6.04 22.04 11.57
C SER A 364 -6.64 22.94 12.66
N GLN A 365 -6.24 22.76 13.92
CA GLN A 365 -6.65 23.64 15.02
C GLN A 365 -6.18 25.08 14.79
N ILE A 366 -4.90 25.29 14.49
CA ILE A 366 -4.32 26.62 14.23
C ILE A 366 -5.00 27.28 13.02
N LEU A 367 -5.23 26.53 11.94
CA LEU A 367 -5.90 27.05 10.74
C LEU A 367 -7.35 27.45 11.04
N ALA A 368 -8.07 26.63 11.80
CA ALA A 368 -9.43 26.92 12.23
C ALA A 368 -9.50 28.17 13.15
N GLU A 369 -8.55 28.32 14.10
CA GLU A 369 -8.43 29.47 14.97
C GLU A 369 -8.10 30.77 14.21
N ARG A 370 -7.30 30.67 13.15
CA ARG A 370 -7.00 31.77 12.22
C ARG A 370 -8.17 32.13 11.31
N GLY A 371 -9.29 31.43 11.42
CA GLY A 371 -10.49 31.70 10.63
C GLY A 371 -10.45 31.16 9.21
N LEU A 372 -9.55 30.21 8.89
CA LEU A 372 -9.55 29.54 7.59
C LEU A 372 -10.90 28.85 7.35
N ARG A 373 -11.46 29.04 6.16
CA ARG A 373 -12.71 28.43 5.68
C ARG A 373 -12.47 27.83 4.31
N PRO A 374 -11.86 26.63 4.22
CA PRO A 374 -11.70 25.95 2.94
C PRO A 374 -13.08 25.47 2.46
N ASP A 375 -13.28 25.49 1.15
CA ASP A 375 -14.52 24.99 0.54
C ASP A 375 -14.55 23.46 0.53
N VAL A 376 -13.39 22.86 0.30
CA VAL A 376 -13.21 21.41 0.29
C VAL A 376 -12.03 21.03 1.19
N ILE A 377 -12.19 19.96 1.96
CA ILE A 377 -11.10 19.33 2.70
C ILE A 377 -10.93 17.89 2.20
N VAL A 378 -9.69 17.52 1.83
CA VAL A 378 -9.31 16.14 1.55
C VAL A 378 -8.56 15.56 2.74
N LEU A 379 -8.90 14.33 3.11
CA LEU A 379 -8.29 13.57 4.20
C LEU A 379 -7.75 12.25 3.63
N ASP A 380 -6.44 12.01 3.71
CA ASP A 380 -5.81 10.71 3.40
C ASP A 380 -4.97 10.25 4.61
N PRO A 381 -5.61 9.93 5.75
CA PRO A 381 -4.93 9.61 6.99
C PRO A 381 -4.21 8.26 6.92
N PRO A 382 -3.22 8.01 7.81
CA PRO A 382 -2.60 6.72 7.95
C PRO A 382 -3.60 5.65 8.42
N ARG A 383 -3.21 4.37 8.42
CA ARG A 383 -4.07 3.21 8.76
C ARG A 383 -4.88 3.33 10.05
N LYS A 384 -4.43 4.13 11.01
CA LYS A 384 -5.15 4.39 12.27
C LYS A 384 -6.36 5.33 12.12
N GLY A 385 -6.54 5.96 10.96
CA GLY A 385 -7.55 6.98 10.71
C GLY A 385 -7.16 8.35 11.30
N CYS A 386 -8.11 9.27 11.29
CA CYS A 386 -7.97 10.58 11.92
C CYS A 386 -8.10 10.46 13.45
N ASP A 387 -7.44 11.34 14.17
CA ASP A 387 -7.75 11.57 15.58
C ASP A 387 -8.97 12.51 15.73
N ASN A 388 -9.58 12.50 16.90
CA ASN A 388 -10.80 13.26 17.17
C ASN A 388 -10.55 14.77 17.07
N ASP A 389 -9.38 15.24 17.46
CA ASP A 389 -9.03 16.67 17.42
C ASP A 389 -8.94 17.17 15.98
N THR A 390 -8.39 16.35 15.07
CA THR A 390 -8.39 16.64 13.63
C THR A 390 -9.80 16.75 13.09
N LEU A 391 -10.68 15.77 13.37
CA LEU A 391 -12.07 15.80 12.89
C LEU A 391 -12.85 17.00 13.44
N GLN A 392 -12.69 17.35 14.71
CA GLN A 392 -13.29 18.53 15.30
C GLN A 392 -12.80 19.83 14.63
N ALA A 393 -11.52 19.95 14.35
CA ALA A 393 -10.96 21.11 13.67
C ALA A 393 -11.46 21.23 12.23
N VAL A 394 -11.54 20.11 11.50
CA VAL A 394 -12.13 20.03 10.16
C VAL A 394 -13.56 20.56 10.15
N VAL A 395 -14.41 20.07 11.05
CA VAL A 395 -15.81 20.51 11.17
C VAL A 395 -15.90 21.99 11.57
N ARG A 396 -15.02 22.48 12.43
CA ARG A 396 -14.97 23.91 12.86
C ARG A 396 -14.63 24.84 11.68
N MET A 397 -13.82 24.39 10.72
CA MET A 397 -13.54 25.13 9.50
C MET A 397 -14.75 25.19 8.55
N ALA A 398 -15.76 24.35 8.78
CA ALA A 398 -17.05 24.31 8.11
C ALA A 398 -16.99 24.20 6.58
N PRO A 399 -16.20 23.27 6.01
CA PRO A 399 -16.16 23.08 4.56
C PRO A 399 -17.52 22.68 4.01
N SER A 400 -17.78 22.98 2.74
CA SER A 400 -18.99 22.49 2.07
C SER A 400 -18.90 21.00 1.74
N ARG A 401 -17.69 20.50 1.50
CA ARG A 401 -17.41 19.11 1.15
C ARG A 401 -16.16 18.58 1.88
N ILE A 402 -16.24 17.34 2.36
CA ILE A 402 -15.07 16.58 2.86
C ILE A 402 -14.96 15.34 2.00
N VAL A 403 -13.79 15.12 1.40
CA VAL A 403 -13.46 13.88 0.70
C VAL A 403 -12.47 13.11 1.54
N MET A 404 -12.84 11.89 1.94
CA MET A 404 -11.97 11.01 2.72
C MET A 404 -11.49 9.85 1.87
N VAL A 405 -10.18 9.67 1.78
CA VAL A 405 -9.50 8.49 1.22
C VAL A 405 -8.99 7.66 2.39
N SER A 406 -9.12 6.35 2.34
CA SER A 406 -8.66 5.50 3.44
C SER A 406 -8.28 4.11 2.97
N CYS A 407 -7.12 3.64 3.40
CA CYS A 407 -6.65 2.26 3.19
C CYS A 407 -7.19 1.26 4.23
N ASN A 408 -8.05 1.69 5.16
CA ASN A 408 -8.64 0.84 6.19
C ASN A 408 -10.13 1.12 6.35
N PRO A 409 -11.00 0.25 5.83
CA PRO A 409 -12.46 0.45 5.90
C PRO A 409 -13.01 0.61 7.32
N ALA A 410 -12.41 -0.07 8.31
CA ALA A 410 -12.89 -0.01 9.69
C ALA A 410 -12.63 1.38 10.32
N THR A 411 -11.46 1.96 10.10
CA THR A 411 -11.15 3.32 10.60
C THR A 411 -11.93 4.39 9.83
N MET A 412 -12.11 4.22 8.53
CA MET A 412 -12.98 5.11 7.75
C MET A 412 -14.42 5.09 8.26
N ALA A 413 -14.98 3.93 8.53
CA ALA A 413 -16.35 3.80 9.05
C ALA A 413 -16.52 4.46 10.43
N ARG A 414 -15.50 4.33 11.30
CA ARG A 414 -15.46 5.03 12.61
C ARG A 414 -15.42 6.54 12.43
N ASP A 415 -14.50 7.03 11.59
CA ASP A 415 -14.31 8.48 11.37
C ASP A 415 -15.55 9.09 10.71
N ALA A 416 -16.18 8.37 9.77
CA ALA A 416 -17.43 8.73 9.13
C ALA A 416 -18.58 8.86 10.14
N ALA A 417 -18.68 7.95 11.12
CA ALA A 417 -19.68 8.03 12.17
C ALA A 417 -19.50 9.29 13.04
N ILE A 418 -18.25 9.62 13.38
CA ILE A 418 -17.91 10.84 14.13
C ILE A 418 -18.27 12.09 13.33
N LEU A 419 -17.97 12.15 12.03
CA LEU A 419 -18.33 13.27 11.17
C LEU A 419 -19.86 13.45 11.11
N ARG A 420 -20.63 12.35 11.04
CA ARG A 420 -22.10 12.41 11.05
C ARG A 420 -22.64 12.98 12.37
N GLU A 421 -22.09 12.60 13.51
CA GLU A 421 -22.45 13.18 14.80
C GLU A 421 -22.15 14.68 14.90
N MET A 422 -21.19 15.15 14.09
CA MET A 422 -20.81 16.55 13.98
C MET A 422 -21.52 17.31 12.84
N GLY A 423 -22.54 16.72 12.20
CA GLY A 423 -23.38 17.36 11.19
C GLY A 423 -22.87 17.24 9.75
N TYR A 424 -22.06 16.21 9.43
CA TYR A 424 -21.66 15.88 8.05
C TYR A 424 -22.15 14.51 7.65
N ASP A 425 -23.06 14.44 6.69
CA ASP A 425 -23.59 13.17 6.18
C ASP A 425 -22.74 12.60 5.05
N LEU A 426 -22.53 11.28 5.11
CA LEU A 426 -21.95 10.52 4.01
C LEU A 426 -22.94 10.49 2.84
N GLN A 427 -22.54 11.04 1.70
CA GLN A 427 -23.37 11.09 0.49
C GLN A 427 -23.19 9.84 -0.39
N CYS A 428 -21.96 9.41 -0.55
CA CYS A 428 -21.57 8.21 -1.28
C CYS A 428 -20.18 7.75 -0.85
N TYR A 429 -19.88 6.49 -1.14
CA TYR A 429 -18.53 5.97 -1.00
C TYR A 429 -18.28 4.88 -2.04
N ARG A 430 -17.01 4.74 -2.44
CA ARG A 430 -16.57 3.80 -3.46
C ARG A 430 -15.32 3.06 -2.99
N PRO A 431 -15.33 1.73 -2.96
CA PRO A 431 -14.12 0.93 -2.82
C PRO A 431 -13.27 1.01 -4.10
N VAL A 432 -11.95 0.96 -3.96
CA VAL A 432 -10.98 0.96 -5.06
C VAL A 432 -9.95 -0.13 -4.83
N ASP A 433 -9.74 -1.01 -5.81
CA ASP A 433 -8.73 -2.04 -5.70
C ASP A 433 -7.35 -1.54 -6.13
N LEU A 434 -6.64 -0.91 -5.21
CA LEU A 434 -5.26 -0.45 -5.41
C LEU A 434 -4.23 -1.59 -5.28
N PHE A 435 -4.60 -2.68 -4.59
CA PHE A 435 -3.69 -3.77 -4.25
C PHE A 435 -4.25 -5.15 -4.63
N PRO A 436 -4.39 -5.44 -5.94
CA PRO A 436 -4.83 -6.75 -6.40
C PRO A 436 -4.05 -7.91 -5.77
N ARG A 437 -4.75 -9.02 -5.56
CA ARG A 437 -4.24 -10.27 -4.94
C ARG A 437 -3.91 -10.17 -3.46
N THR A 438 -4.20 -9.02 -2.82
CA THR A 438 -4.01 -8.82 -1.38
C THR A 438 -5.34 -8.55 -0.68
N SER A 439 -5.35 -8.58 0.65
CA SER A 439 -6.53 -8.25 1.46
C SER A 439 -6.71 -6.74 1.72
N HIS A 440 -5.99 -5.88 1.00
CA HIS A 440 -6.12 -4.43 1.13
C HIS A 440 -7.12 -3.88 0.12
N CYS A 441 -7.90 -2.89 0.56
CA CYS A 441 -8.83 -2.15 -0.28
C CYS A 441 -8.81 -0.68 0.13
N GLU A 442 -8.66 0.22 -0.83
CA GLU A 442 -8.84 1.64 -0.62
C GLU A 442 -10.34 1.98 -0.69
N THR A 443 -10.71 3.07 -0.05
CA THR A 443 -12.08 3.58 -0.10
C THR A 443 -12.04 5.08 -0.18
N VAL A 444 -12.84 5.66 -1.07
CA VAL A 444 -13.06 7.11 -1.13
C VAL A 444 -14.52 7.42 -0.82
N GLY A 445 -14.78 8.46 -0.03
CA GLY A 445 -16.13 8.86 0.35
C GLY A 445 -16.30 10.38 0.40
N LEU A 446 -17.50 10.84 0.07
CA LEU A 446 -17.91 12.23 0.10
C LEU A 446 -18.84 12.49 1.29
N PHE A 447 -18.52 13.52 2.05
CA PHE A 447 -19.36 14.02 3.13
C PHE A 447 -19.74 15.47 2.84
N THR A 448 -21.00 15.80 3.09
CA THR A 448 -21.51 17.17 3.00
C THR A 448 -22.21 17.57 4.29
N LYS A 449 -22.23 18.87 4.54
CA LYS A 449 -22.93 19.40 5.71
C LYS A 449 -24.43 19.13 5.61
N GLN A 450 -25.03 18.75 6.73
CA GLN A 450 -26.50 18.61 6.89
C GLN A 450 -27.22 19.93 6.70
#